data_9ccca109ff2090da1a40b8d2044e135d
#
_entry.id   9ccca109ff2090da1a40b8d2044e135d
#
_cell.length_a   1.000
_cell.length_b   1.000
_cell.length_c   1.000
_cell.angle_alpha   90.00
_cell.angle_beta   90.00
_cell.angle_gamma   90.00
#
_symmetry.space_group_name_H-M   'P 1'
#
loop_
_entity.id
_entity.type
_entity.pdbx_description
1 polymer ?
#
loop_
_entity_poly.entity_id
_entity_poly.type
_entity_poly.pdbx_seq_one_letter_code
_entity_poly.pdbx_strand_id
1 'polypeptide(L)'
;MTEVWNLDRIYNSFDDPAFAADSAALKEKVAQIVAFSKTLDTVDPAEGLHTGIRLEEEVSALAGRLGSYCSLRSATDARNPEAGSQMGKLSAILNGTAGPWAAFKSWATQLPNLMELVKADPFLAEYEFLFTQMADSSDYLLPGIGEEVMSRMRMTGGRAWSTMHGYLTSTVPVHYRGTVTNLSSIRNLAYDEDPQVRKDAYEAEIACYEAIKDPSAHALNAIKLETINDCQLRGYESPALLYNQK
;
A
#
# COMPACT_ATOMS: atom_id res chain seq x y z
N MET A 1 -23.28 15.96 19.68
CA MET A 1 -22.14 16.62 19.01
C MET A 1 -21.60 15.61 18.00
N THR A 2 -21.59 15.95 16.73
CA THR A 2 -20.93 15.11 15.72
C THR A 2 -19.41 15.24 15.95
N GLU A 3 -18.77 14.16 16.38
CA GLU A 3 -17.32 14.14 16.49
C GLU A 3 -16.73 14.22 15.09
N VAL A 4 -15.92 15.24 14.85
CA VAL A 4 -15.22 15.44 13.57
C VAL A 4 -13.75 15.08 13.78
N TRP A 5 -13.22 14.23 12.93
CA TRP A 5 -11.81 13.86 12.95
C TRP A 5 -10.94 15.07 12.58
N ASN A 6 -10.05 15.45 13.48
CA ASN A 6 -9.08 16.51 13.23
C ASN A 6 -7.77 15.89 12.70
N LEU A 7 -7.42 16.20 11.45
CA LEU A 7 -6.22 15.76 10.76
C LEU A 7 -5.10 16.82 10.76
N ASP A 8 -5.30 17.97 11.38
CA ASP A 8 -4.34 19.10 11.40
C ASP A 8 -3.02 18.73 12.09
N ARG A 9 -3.03 17.64 12.88
CA ARG A 9 -1.79 17.05 13.46
C ARG A 9 -0.85 16.46 12.42
N ILE A 10 -1.36 16.15 11.22
CA ILE A 10 -0.57 15.63 10.10
C ILE A 10 -0.27 16.81 9.17
N TYR A 11 -1.32 17.38 8.57
CA TYR A 11 -1.26 18.59 7.75
C TYR A 11 -2.61 19.32 7.83
N ASN A 12 -2.59 20.66 7.70
CA ASN A 12 -3.82 21.48 7.76
C ASN A 12 -4.68 21.30 6.49
N SER A 13 -4.03 21.17 5.31
CA SER A 13 -4.68 20.96 4.01
C SER A 13 -3.68 20.38 3.02
N PHE A 14 -4.10 20.08 1.78
CA PHE A 14 -3.17 19.73 0.69
C PHE A 14 -2.33 20.95 0.22
N ASP A 15 -2.76 22.17 0.52
CA ASP A 15 -2.01 23.43 0.26
C ASP A 15 -1.06 23.77 1.40
N ASP A 16 -0.98 22.95 2.46
CA ASP A 16 -0.06 23.17 3.56
C ASP A 16 1.39 23.16 3.04
N PRO A 17 2.20 24.20 3.33
CA PRO A 17 3.62 24.21 2.96
C PRO A 17 4.39 22.98 3.44
N ALA A 18 4.01 22.39 4.59
CA ALA A 18 4.62 21.17 5.12
C ALA A 18 4.31 19.94 4.22
N PHE A 19 3.08 19.84 3.67
CA PHE A 19 2.73 18.77 2.71
C PHE A 19 3.57 18.89 1.42
N ALA A 20 3.74 20.10 0.92
CA ALA A 20 4.55 20.38 -0.26
C ALA A 20 6.04 20.06 -0.02
N ALA A 21 6.57 20.45 1.15
CA ALA A 21 7.95 20.19 1.56
C ALA A 21 8.23 18.69 1.69
N ASP A 22 7.36 17.93 2.38
CA ASP A 22 7.49 16.49 2.53
C ASP A 22 7.38 15.76 1.17
N SER A 23 6.50 16.25 0.28
CA SER A 23 6.39 15.72 -1.09
C SER A 23 7.65 15.96 -1.92
N ALA A 24 8.31 17.12 -1.75
CA ALA A 24 9.59 17.42 -2.40
C ALA A 24 10.72 16.56 -1.83
N ALA A 25 10.78 16.43 -0.49
CA ALA A 25 11.75 15.60 0.19
C ALA A 25 11.62 14.12 -0.22
N LEU A 26 10.40 13.62 -0.36
CA LEU A 26 10.17 12.25 -0.85
C LEU A 26 10.75 12.05 -2.26
N LYS A 27 10.53 12.99 -3.17
CA LYS A 27 11.10 12.92 -4.54
C LYS A 27 12.62 12.88 -4.51
N GLU A 28 13.23 13.69 -3.64
CA GLU A 28 14.69 13.72 -3.47
C GLU A 28 15.20 12.39 -2.93
N LYS A 29 14.54 11.82 -1.89
CA LYS A 29 14.93 10.52 -1.33
C LYS A 29 14.78 9.39 -2.34
N VAL A 30 13.74 9.37 -3.14
CA VAL A 30 13.59 8.42 -4.24
C VAL A 30 14.73 8.58 -5.27
N ALA A 31 15.13 9.81 -5.60
CA ALA A 31 16.26 10.04 -6.49
C ALA A 31 17.58 9.54 -5.87
N GLN A 32 17.77 9.68 -4.55
CA GLN A 32 18.92 9.14 -3.82
C GLN A 32 18.96 7.61 -3.88
N ILE A 33 17.82 6.91 -3.69
CA ILE A 33 17.72 5.45 -3.84
C ILE A 33 18.09 5.02 -5.26
N VAL A 34 17.58 5.72 -6.29
CA VAL A 34 17.93 5.44 -7.70
C VAL A 34 19.42 5.64 -7.97
N ALA A 35 20.03 6.67 -7.41
CA ALA A 35 21.48 6.91 -7.55
C ALA A 35 22.29 5.83 -6.81
N PHE A 36 21.91 5.52 -5.57
CA PHE A 36 22.54 4.50 -4.75
C PHE A 36 22.50 3.11 -5.39
N SER A 37 21.37 2.72 -5.98
CA SER A 37 21.25 1.41 -6.64
C SER A 37 22.25 1.19 -7.78
N LYS A 38 22.83 2.25 -8.33
CA LYS A 38 23.87 2.18 -9.38
C LYS A 38 25.28 2.03 -8.83
N THR A 39 25.47 2.15 -7.53
CA THR A 39 26.80 2.04 -6.86
C THR A 39 26.99 0.70 -6.16
N LEU A 40 25.98 -0.18 -6.18
CA LEU A 40 25.97 -1.45 -5.44
C LEU A 40 27.16 -2.36 -5.75
N ASP A 41 27.65 -2.35 -7.00
CA ASP A 41 28.80 -3.18 -7.40
C ASP A 41 30.14 -2.67 -6.86
N THR A 42 30.20 -1.46 -6.32
CA THR A 42 31.45 -0.80 -5.90
C THR A 42 31.47 -0.35 -4.45
N VAL A 43 30.32 -0.33 -3.78
CA VAL A 43 30.19 0.07 -2.38
C VAL A 43 30.71 -1.01 -1.44
N ASP A 44 31.27 -0.62 -0.31
CA ASP A 44 31.56 -1.57 0.77
C ASP A 44 30.29 -2.26 1.23
N PRO A 45 30.25 -3.60 1.38
CA PRO A 45 29.03 -4.33 1.71
C PRO A 45 28.36 -3.86 3.00
N ALA A 46 29.08 -3.59 4.07
CA ALA A 46 28.48 -3.14 5.33
C ALA A 46 27.89 -1.73 5.19
N GLU A 47 28.63 -0.81 4.56
CA GLU A 47 28.16 0.55 4.25
C GLU A 47 26.95 0.53 3.31
N GLY A 48 26.97 -0.36 2.30
CA GLY A 48 25.88 -0.52 1.35
C GLY A 48 24.58 -1.00 2.01
N LEU A 49 24.65 -2.02 2.88
CA LEU A 49 23.51 -2.50 3.65
C LEU A 49 22.94 -1.40 4.55
N HIS A 50 23.81 -0.71 5.30
CA HIS A 50 23.43 0.38 6.19
C HIS A 50 22.75 1.54 5.43
N THR A 51 23.35 1.99 4.34
CA THR A 51 22.81 3.07 3.50
C THR A 51 21.48 2.70 2.87
N GLY A 52 21.34 1.46 2.35
CA GLY A 52 20.11 0.98 1.76
C GLY A 52 18.95 1.00 2.73
N ILE A 53 19.14 0.47 3.95
CA ILE A 53 18.09 0.47 4.99
C ILE A 53 17.75 1.89 5.45
N ARG A 54 18.75 2.78 5.64
CA ARG A 54 18.50 4.17 6.01
C ARG A 54 17.65 4.91 4.98
N LEU A 55 17.95 4.75 3.70
CA LEU A 55 17.17 5.37 2.63
C LEU A 55 15.74 4.84 2.59
N GLU A 56 15.56 3.54 2.84
CA GLU A 56 14.22 2.93 2.90
C GLU A 56 13.40 3.44 4.09
N GLU A 57 14.00 3.57 5.27
CA GLU A 57 13.36 4.18 6.44
C GLU A 57 12.87 5.61 6.14
N GLU A 58 13.74 6.43 5.54
CA GLU A 58 13.43 7.82 5.23
C GLU A 58 12.30 7.95 4.20
N VAL A 59 12.33 7.12 3.15
CA VAL A 59 11.25 7.05 2.16
C VAL A 59 9.96 6.54 2.79
N SER A 60 10.02 5.48 3.58
CA SER A 60 8.85 4.91 4.25
C SER A 60 8.20 5.88 5.24
N ALA A 61 9.01 6.65 6.00
CA ALA A 61 8.49 7.65 6.93
C ALA A 61 7.75 8.79 6.21
N LEU A 62 8.32 9.33 5.13
CA LEU A 62 7.68 10.37 4.31
C LEU A 62 6.44 9.85 3.60
N ALA A 63 6.55 8.69 2.95
CA ALA A 63 5.46 8.04 2.24
C ALA A 63 4.30 7.68 3.19
N GLY A 64 4.62 7.18 4.38
CA GLY A 64 3.66 6.85 5.42
C GLY A 64 2.87 8.07 5.89
N ARG A 65 3.54 9.20 6.14
CA ARG A 65 2.89 10.45 6.56
C ARG A 65 1.98 11.00 5.47
N LEU A 66 2.50 11.18 4.26
CA LEU A 66 1.75 11.69 3.11
C LEU A 66 0.59 10.78 2.74
N GLY A 67 0.83 9.47 2.68
CA GLY A 67 -0.16 8.46 2.32
C GLY A 67 -1.28 8.34 3.36
N SER A 68 -0.93 8.37 4.65
CA SER A 68 -1.92 8.37 5.74
C SER A 68 -2.84 9.57 5.65
N TYR A 69 -2.30 10.77 5.41
CA TYR A 69 -3.11 11.96 5.25
C TYR A 69 -4.07 11.85 4.05
N CYS A 70 -3.58 11.45 2.87
CA CYS A 70 -4.42 11.23 1.70
C CYS A 70 -5.53 10.20 1.96
N SER A 71 -5.19 9.09 2.61
CA SER A 71 -6.14 8.01 2.93
C SER A 71 -7.22 8.48 3.91
N LEU A 72 -6.83 9.18 4.98
CA LEU A 72 -7.77 9.69 5.98
C LEU A 72 -8.67 10.80 5.41
N ARG A 73 -8.14 11.66 4.53
CA ARG A 73 -8.95 12.65 3.79
C ARG A 73 -9.98 11.97 2.88
N SER A 74 -9.60 10.90 2.20
CA SER A 74 -10.55 10.08 1.42
C SER A 74 -11.58 9.38 2.29
N ALA A 75 -11.21 8.91 3.48
CA ALA A 75 -12.12 8.27 4.42
C ALA A 75 -13.17 9.24 5.01
N THR A 76 -12.80 10.52 5.18
CA THR A 76 -13.74 11.56 5.63
C THR A 76 -14.66 12.06 4.51
N ASP A 77 -14.21 11.98 3.26
CA ASP A 77 -14.98 12.33 2.07
C ASP A 77 -14.53 11.50 0.86
N ALA A 78 -15.21 10.38 0.62
CA ALA A 78 -14.91 9.44 -0.47
C ALA A 78 -15.05 10.06 -1.88
N ARG A 79 -15.72 11.21 -2.02
CA ARG A 79 -15.89 11.93 -3.28
C ARG A 79 -14.87 13.06 -3.45
N ASN A 80 -13.96 13.23 -2.51
CA ASN A 80 -12.92 14.25 -2.58
C ASN A 80 -11.93 13.93 -3.74
N PRO A 81 -11.95 14.69 -4.85
CA PRO A 81 -11.12 14.39 -6.01
C PRO A 81 -9.64 14.69 -5.74
N GLU A 82 -9.35 15.61 -4.82
CA GLU A 82 -8.00 16.02 -4.51
C GLU A 82 -7.25 14.93 -3.75
N ALA A 83 -7.88 14.28 -2.76
CA ALA A 83 -7.27 13.18 -2.04
C ALA A 83 -6.85 12.02 -2.96
N GLY A 84 -7.73 11.67 -3.92
CA GLY A 84 -7.42 10.68 -4.95
C GLY A 84 -6.27 11.11 -5.88
N SER A 85 -6.27 12.38 -6.31
CA SER A 85 -5.21 12.95 -7.14
C SER A 85 -3.85 12.94 -6.45
N GLN A 86 -3.78 13.38 -5.19
CA GLN A 86 -2.54 13.39 -4.41
C GLN A 86 -2.03 11.96 -4.13
N MET A 87 -2.92 11.02 -3.83
CA MET A 87 -2.56 9.61 -3.69
C MET A 87 -1.98 9.03 -5.00
N GLY A 88 -2.55 9.40 -6.15
CA GLY A 88 -2.02 9.02 -7.46
C GLY A 88 -0.61 9.56 -7.72
N LYS A 89 -0.36 10.84 -7.39
CA LYS A 89 0.97 11.46 -7.50
C LYS A 89 2.00 10.79 -6.59
N LEU A 90 1.61 10.51 -5.34
CA LEU A 90 2.44 9.79 -4.37
C LEU A 90 2.82 8.40 -4.88
N SER A 91 1.84 7.65 -5.37
CA SER A 91 2.07 6.32 -5.94
C SER A 91 3.01 6.35 -7.15
N ALA A 92 2.88 7.36 -8.01
CA ALA A 92 3.78 7.53 -9.15
C ALA A 92 5.24 7.80 -8.73
N ILE A 93 5.46 8.58 -7.67
CA ILE A 93 6.79 8.82 -7.11
C ILE A 93 7.37 7.50 -6.55
N LEU A 94 6.60 6.80 -5.72
CA LEU A 94 7.03 5.57 -5.05
C LEU A 94 7.30 4.42 -6.03
N ASN A 95 6.64 4.36 -7.17
CA ASN A 95 6.95 3.36 -8.19
C ASN A 95 8.39 3.48 -8.73
N GLY A 96 9.02 4.65 -8.62
CA GLY A 96 10.42 4.84 -8.94
C GLY A 96 11.39 4.04 -8.06
N THR A 97 10.96 3.56 -6.88
CA THR A 97 11.81 2.78 -5.97
C THR A 97 11.80 1.27 -6.27
N ALA A 98 10.81 0.76 -7.01
CA ALA A 98 10.60 -0.68 -7.19
C ALA A 98 11.81 -1.38 -7.85
N GLY A 99 12.33 -0.84 -8.95
CA GLY A 99 13.51 -1.39 -9.61
C GLY A 99 14.79 -1.28 -8.77
N PRO A 100 15.13 -0.07 -8.26
CA PRO A 100 16.26 0.12 -7.34
C PRO A 100 16.22 -0.78 -6.11
N TRP A 101 15.04 -0.96 -5.51
CA TRP A 101 14.87 -1.83 -4.35
C TRP A 101 15.04 -3.31 -4.70
N ALA A 102 14.53 -3.74 -5.85
CA ALA A 102 14.78 -5.10 -6.35
C ALA A 102 16.28 -5.34 -6.61
N ALA A 103 16.99 -4.34 -7.15
CA ALA A 103 18.44 -4.41 -7.34
C ALA A 103 19.18 -4.52 -6.01
N PHE A 104 18.80 -3.70 -5.00
CA PHE A 104 19.36 -3.78 -3.65
C PHE A 104 19.13 -5.16 -3.01
N LYS A 105 17.90 -5.68 -3.07
CA LYS A 105 17.60 -7.02 -2.56
C LYS A 105 18.43 -8.10 -3.23
N SER A 106 18.51 -8.08 -4.56
CA SER A 106 19.31 -9.04 -5.33
C SER A 106 20.78 -8.96 -4.97
N TRP A 107 21.33 -7.74 -4.84
CA TRP A 107 22.72 -7.54 -4.43
C TRP A 107 22.97 -8.03 -2.99
N ALA A 108 22.12 -7.63 -2.04
CA ALA A 108 22.28 -8.01 -0.63
C ALA A 108 22.25 -9.54 -0.44
N THR A 109 21.30 -10.23 -1.10
CA THR A 109 21.15 -11.68 -0.98
C THR A 109 22.28 -12.48 -1.66
N GLN A 110 23.09 -11.85 -2.52
CA GLN A 110 24.26 -12.46 -3.13
C GLN A 110 25.54 -12.31 -2.26
N LEU A 111 25.48 -11.52 -1.19
CA LEU A 111 26.61 -11.37 -0.27
C LEU A 111 26.81 -12.67 0.53
N PRO A 112 27.99 -13.33 0.43
CA PRO A 112 28.20 -14.64 1.04
C PRO A 112 28.16 -14.61 2.57
N ASN A 113 28.38 -13.45 3.18
CA ASN A 113 28.39 -13.22 4.62
C ASN A 113 27.31 -12.23 5.09
N LEU A 114 26.18 -12.14 4.36
CA LEU A 114 25.09 -11.19 4.64
C LEU A 114 24.70 -11.17 6.13
N MET A 115 24.37 -12.33 6.69
CA MET A 115 23.89 -12.41 8.07
C MET A 115 24.96 -12.11 9.12
N GLU A 116 26.25 -12.30 8.80
CA GLU A 116 27.37 -11.89 9.66
C GLU A 116 27.50 -10.35 9.68
N LEU A 117 27.41 -9.72 8.51
CA LEU A 117 27.42 -8.25 8.40
C LEU A 117 26.23 -7.62 9.13
N VAL A 118 25.03 -8.20 8.95
CA VAL A 118 23.81 -7.72 9.62
C VAL A 118 23.96 -7.80 11.15
N LYS A 119 24.49 -8.91 11.68
CA LYS A 119 24.66 -9.08 13.14
C LYS A 119 25.82 -8.25 13.71
N ALA A 120 26.79 -7.87 12.91
CA ALA A 120 27.92 -7.07 13.35
C ALA A 120 27.59 -5.58 13.54
N ASP A 121 26.59 -5.06 12.84
CA ASP A 121 26.13 -3.67 12.94
C ASP A 121 24.88 -3.60 13.84
N PRO A 122 24.91 -2.87 14.97
CA PRO A 122 23.77 -2.77 15.88
C PRO A 122 22.49 -2.22 15.22
N PHE A 123 22.60 -1.32 14.23
CA PHE A 123 21.46 -0.81 13.49
C PHE A 123 20.88 -1.88 12.56
N LEU A 124 21.74 -2.56 11.79
CA LEU A 124 21.29 -3.63 10.88
C LEU A 124 20.73 -4.84 11.62
N ALA A 125 21.20 -5.13 12.83
CA ALA A 125 20.70 -6.23 13.66
C ALA A 125 19.21 -6.08 14.00
N GLU A 126 18.69 -4.86 14.09
CA GLU A 126 17.25 -4.62 14.25
C GLU A 126 16.45 -5.11 13.04
N TYR A 127 17.09 -5.23 11.87
CA TYR A 127 16.51 -5.70 10.59
C TYR A 127 16.86 -7.15 10.24
N GLU A 128 17.37 -7.95 11.20
CA GLU A 128 17.75 -9.36 10.95
C GLU A 128 16.61 -10.15 10.29
N PHE A 129 15.38 -9.95 10.76
CA PHE A 129 14.21 -10.62 10.18
C PHE A 129 13.96 -10.20 8.73
N LEU A 130 14.09 -8.90 8.43
CA LEU A 130 13.94 -8.38 7.06
C LEU A 130 14.94 -9.03 6.10
N PHE A 131 16.22 -9.09 6.50
CA PHE A 131 17.26 -9.71 5.67
C PHE A 131 17.07 -11.22 5.51
N THR A 132 16.57 -11.91 6.53
CA THR A 132 16.18 -13.32 6.43
C THR A 132 15.06 -13.50 5.41
N GLN A 133 14.01 -12.69 5.46
CA GLN A 133 12.93 -12.72 4.47
C GLN A 133 13.42 -12.37 3.05
N MET A 134 14.34 -11.42 2.92
CA MET A 134 14.97 -11.09 1.63
C MET A 134 15.70 -12.30 1.05
N ALA A 135 16.48 -13.01 1.87
CA ALA A 135 17.20 -14.21 1.44
C ALA A 135 16.23 -15.31 1.02
N ASP A 136 15.20 -15.60 1.83
CA ASP A 136 14.20 -16.62 1.54
C ASP A 136 13.38 -16.31 0.28
N SER A 137 13.17 -15.03 -0.03
CA SER A 137 12.40 -14.58 -1.21
C SER A 137 13.26 -14.34 -2.45
N SER A 138 14.58 -14.45 -2.37
CA SER A 138 15.49 -14.11 -3.47
C SER A 138 15.29 -14.96 -4.72
N ASP A 139 14.95 -16.23 -4.54
CA ASP A 139 14.70 -17.18 -5.65
C ASP A 139 13.42 -16.85 -6.45
N TYR A 140 12.56 -15.99 -5.89
CA TYR A 140 11.29 -15.60 -6.49
C TYR A 140 11.29 -14.19 -7.09
N LEU A 141 12.45 -13.54 -7.15
CA LEU A 141 12.58 -12.23 -7.80
C LEU A 141 12.48 -12.38 -9.32
N LEU A 142 11.73 -11.49 -9.95
CA LEU A 142 11.65 -11.45 -11.40
C LEU A 142 12.95 -10.85 -11.98
N PRO A 143 13.50 -11.47 -13.05
CA PRO A 143 14.76 -10.99 -13.62
C PRO A 143 14.60 -9.68 -14.39
N GLY A 144 15.69 -8.93 -14.50
CA GLY A 144 15.78 -7.72 -15.30
C GLY A 144 14.74 -6.66 -14.91
N ILE A 145 13.98 -6.14 -15.88
CA ILE A 145 12.94 -5.11 -15.71
C ILE A 145 11.63 -5.67 -15.13
N GLY A 146 11.55 -6.98 -14.87
CA GLY A 146 10.30 -7.67 -14.48
C GLY A 146 9.63 -7.05 -13.24
N GLU A 147 10.40 -6.75 -12.18
CA GLU A 147 9.85 -6.15 -10.96
C GLU A 147 9.26 -4.75 -11.22
N GLU A 148 9.91 -3.94 -12.03
CA GLU A 148 9.41 -2.61 -12.39
C GLU A 148 8.11 -2.69 -13.20
N VAL A 149 8.06 -3.57 -14.20
CA VAL A 149 6.86 -3.80 -15.01
C VAL A 149 5.71 -4.27 -14.15
N MET A 150 5.93 -5.27 -13.27
CA MET A 150 4.90 -5.77 -12.36
C MET A 150 4.40 -4.68 -11.42
N SER A 151 5.30 -3.88 -10.84
CA SER A 151 4.92 -2.76 -9.96
C SER A 151 4.02 -1.74 -10.69
N ARG A 152 4.39 -1.36 -11.91
CA ARG A 152 3.60 -0.43 -12.75
C ARG A 152 2.24 -1.01 -13.14
N MET A 153 2.20 -2.29 -13.55
CA MET A 153 0.95 -2.94 -13.96
C MET A 153 -0.01 -3.14 -12.80
N ARG A 154 0.46 -3.35 -11.58
CA ARG A 154 -0.38 -3.41 -10.38
C ARG A 154 -1.18 -2.13 -10.11
N MET A 155 -0.69 -0.98 -10.57
CA MET A 155 -1.45 0.28 -10.42
C MET A 155 -2.75 0.29 -11.22
N THR A 156 -2.72 -0.25 -12.43
CA THR A 156 -3.89 -0.36 -13.33
C THR A 156 -4.61 -1.70 -13.20
N GLY A 157 -3.99 -2.67 -12.51
CA GLY A 157 -4.51 -3.98 -12.15
C GLY A 157 -5.19 -3.99 -10.78
N GLY A 158 -4.73 -4.86 -9.90
CA GLY A 158 -5.36 -5.14 -8.60
C GLY A 158 -5.60 -3.91 -7.74
N ARG A 159 -4.68 -2.93 -7.74
CA ARG A 159 -4.86 -1.69 -6.98
C ARG A 159 -6.03 -0.85 -7.51
N ALA A 160 -6.16 -0.71 -8.83
CA ALA A 160 -7.27 0.04 -9.43
C ALA A 160 -8.62 -0.63 -9.11
N TRP A 161 -8.70 -1.95 -9.21
CA TRP A 161 -9.89 -2.72 -8.87
C TRP A 161 -10.25 -2.61 -7.39
N SER A 162 -9.26 -2.68 -6.50
CA SER A 162 -9.46 -2.47 -5.05
C SER A 162 -9.97 -1.07 -4.74
N THR A 163 -9.40 -0.04 -5.39
CA THR A 163 -9.84 1.35 -5.23
C THR A 163 -11.27 1.54 -5.71
N MET A 164 -11.62 0.98 -6.86
CA MET A 164 -12.99 1.01 -7.38
C MET A 164 -13.98 0.34 -6.42
N HIS A 165 -13.65 -0.85 -5.89
CA HIS A 165 -14.49 -1.55 -4.92
C HIS A 165 -14.68 -0.71 -3.64
N GLY A 166 -13.59 -0.10 -3.12
CA GLY A 166 -13.67 0.81 -1.97
C GLY A 166 -14.59 2.01 -2.23
N TYR A 167 -14.52 2.61 -3.42
CA TYR A 167 -15.42 3.68 -3.82
C TYR A 167 -16.89 3.22 -3.87
N LEU A 168 -17.17 2.09 -4.51
CA LEU A 168 -18.51 1.53 -4.60
C LEU A 168 -19.13 1.28 -3.21
N THR A 169 -18.36 0.62 -2.32
CA THR A 169 -18.85 0.30 -0.97
C THR A 169 -19.07 1.54 -0.10
N SER A 170 -18.29 2.59 -0.30
CA SER A 170 -18.43 3.84 0.47
C SER A 170 -19.53 4.76 -0.06
N THR A 171 -19.96 4.60 -1.33
CA THR A 171 -20.92 5.49 -1.99
C THR A 171 -22.26 4.84 -2.33
N VAL A 172 -22.37 3.50 -2.21
CA VAL A 172 -23.66 2.80 -2.47
C VAL A 172 -24.75 3.35 -1.56
N PRO A 173 -25.91 3.77 -2.12
CA PRO A 173 -27.03 4.25 -1.32
C PRO A 173 -27.70 3.08 -0.57
N VAL A 174 -27.94 3.28 0.71
CA VAL A 174 -28.70 2.35 1.54
C VAL A 174 -30.05 2.96 1.88
N HIS A 175 -31.13 2.36 1.43
CA HIS A 175 -32.49 2.79 1.72
C HIS A 175 -32.95 2.21 3.05
N TYR A 176 -33.16 3.08 4.04
CA TYR A 176 -33.55 2.68 5.39
C TYR A 176 -34.70 3.54 5.91
N ARG A 177 -35.84 2.93 6.22
CA ARG A 177 -37.01 3.58 6.82
C ARG A 177 -37.41 4.91 6.13
N GLY A 178 -37.41 4.91 4.79
CA GLY A 178 -37.78 6.09 3.98
C GLY A 178 -36.69 7.15 3.80
N THR A 179 -35.49 6.92 4.31
CA THR A 179 -34.31 7.77 4.14
C THR A 179 -33.23 7.05 3.35
N VAL A 180 -32.26 7.82 2.83
CA VAL A 180 -31.05 7.27 2.18
C VAL A 180 -29.86 7.56 3.06
N THR A 181 -29.07 6.52 3.35
CA THR A 181 -27.86 6.57 4.14
C THR A 181 -26.72 5.83 3.42
N ASN A 182 -25.62 5.53 4.09
CA ASN A 182 -24.48 4.78 3.60
C ASN A 182 -24.22 3.52 4.42
N LEU A 183 -23.36 2.62 3.93
CA LEU A 183 -23.05 1.35 4.58
C LEU A 183 -22.47 1.52 6.00
N SER A 184 -21.61 2.49 6.23
CA SER A 184 -21.03 2.70 7.57
C SER A 184 -22.08 3.07 8.59
N SER A 185 -22.99 3.97 8.23
CA SER A 185 -24.09 4.40 9.11
C SER A 185 -25.06 3.27 9.41
N ILE A 186 -25.45 2.48 8.39
CA ILE A 186 -26.40 1.39 8.59
C ILE A 186 -25.79 0.27 9.46
N ARG A 187 -24.51 -0.04 9.29
CA ARG A 187 -23.81 -1.06 10.09
C ARG A 187 -23.70 -0.67 11.56
N ASN A 188 -23.59 0.62 11.88
CA ASN A 188 -23.59 1.08 13.27
C ASN A 188 -24.90 0.74 13.99
N LEU A 189 -26.04 0.64 13.26
CA LEU A 189 -27.32 0.25 13.83
C LEU A 189 -27.40 -1.24 14.22
N ALA A 190 -26.42 -2.04 13.87
CA ALA A 190 -26.30 -3.42 14.36
C ALA A 190 -26.10 -3.50 15.89
N TYR A 191 -25.70 -2.38 16.51
CA TYR A 191 -25.49 -2.25 17.95
C TYR A 191 -26.63 -1.51 18.68
N ASP A 192 -27.72 -1.18 17.97
CA ASP A 192 -28.88 -0.50 18.55
C ASP A 192 -29.56 -1.39 19.61
N GLU A 193 -30.13 -0.78 20.65
CA GLU A 193 -30.81 -1.51 21.74
C GLU A 193 -32.08 -2.21 21.23
N ASP A 194 -32.82 -1.58 20.27
CA ASP A 194 -34.03 -2.12 19.70
C ASP A 194 -33.73 -3.24 18.68
N PRO A 195 -34.18 -4.47 18.93
CA PRO A 195 -34.01 -5.59 17.98
C PRO A 195 -34.62 -5.34 16.60
N GLN A 196 -35.70 -4.52 16.52
CA GLN A 196 -36.35 -4.22 15.25
C GLN A 196 -35.51 -3.26 14.43
N VAL A 197 -34.82 -2.28 15.07
CA VAL A 197 -33.85 -1.41 14.41
C VAL A 197 -32.71 -2.22 13.81
N ARG A 198 -32.12 -3.15 14.59
CA ARG A 198 -31.06 -4.03 14.10
C ARG A 198 -31.47 -4.89 12.91
N LYS A 199 -32.70 -5.44 12.96
CA LYS A 199 -33.22 -6.27 11.87
C LYS A 199 -33.45 -5.47 10.60
N ASP A 200 -34.14 -4.32 10.69
CA ASP A 200 -34.40 -3.45 9.54
C ASP A 200 -33.09 -2.93 8.92
N ALA A 201 -32.08 -2.63 9.75
CA ALA A 201 -30.76 -2.21 9.30
C ALA A 201 -30.03 -3.34 8.54
N TYR A 202 -30.09 -4.56 9.03
CA TYR A 202 -29.54 -5.74 8.36
C TYR A 202 -30.19 -5.97 6.99
N GLU A 203 -31.54 -5.92 6.93
CA GLU A 203 -32.29 -6.11 5.68
C GLU A 203 -31.94 -5.02 4.65
N ALA A 204 -31.81 -3.76 5.09
CA ALA A 204 -31.38 -2.65 4.24
C ALA A 204 -29.94 -2.79 3.76
N GLU A 205 -29.02 -3.26 4.62
CA GLU A 205 -27.64 -3.55 4.25
C GLU A 205 -27.58 -4.64 3.17
N ILE A 206 -28.25 -5.77 3.37
CA ILE A 206 -28.24 -6.87 2.38
C ILE A 206 -28.85 -6.41 1.04
N ALA A 207 -29.93 -5.64 1.08
CA ALA A 207 -30.58 -5.16 -0.14
C ALA A 207 -29.67 -4.24 -0.98
N CYS A 208 -28.82 -3.41 -0.35
CA CYS A 208 -27.95 -2.51 -1.09
C CYS A 208 -26.84 -3.23 -1.87
N TYR A 209 -26.45 -4.43 -1.46
CA TYR A 209 -25.40 -5.20 -2.14
C TYR A 209 -25.77 -5.63 -3.56
N GLU A 210 -27.05 -5.74 -3.87
CA GLU A 210 -27.52 -6.01 -5.24
C GLU A 210 -27.01 -4.97 -6.25
N ALA A 211 -26.85 -3.70 -5.83
CA ALA A 211 -26.37 -2.63 -6.69
C ALA A 211 -24.88 -2.72 -7.02
N ILE A 212 -24.08 -3.40 -6.19
CA ILE A 212 -22.61 -3.46 -6.33
C ILE A 212 -22.08 -4.88 -6.52
N LYS A 213 -22.91 -5.91 -6.54
CA LYS A 213 -22.46 -7.31 -6.60
C LYS A 213 -21.67 -7.63 -7.88
N ASP A 214 -22.16 -7.22 -9.03
CA ASP A 214 -21.51 -7.54 -10.31
C ASP A 214 -20.16 -6.83 -10.44
N PRO A 215 -20.02 -5.52 -10.24
CA PRO A 215 -18.71 -4.87 -10.27
C PRO A 215 -17.78 -5.39 -9.17
N SER A 216 -18.29 -5.78 -7.99
CA SER A 216 -17.48 -6.41 -6.94
C SER A 216 -16.95 -7.78 -7.36
N ALA A 217 -17.77 -8.59 -8.04
CA ALA A 217 -17.35 -9.88 -8.58
C ALA A 217 -16.26 -9.72 -9.64
N HIS A 218 -16.39 -8.74 -10.55
CA HIS A 218 -15.35 -8.42 -11.54
C HIS A 218 -14.04 -7.98 -10.87
N ALA A 219 -14.11 -7.11 -9.87
CA ALA A 219 -12.95 -6.67 -9.10
C ALA A 219 -12.23 -7.84 -8.43
N LEU A 220 -13.00 -8.71 -7.75
CA LEU A 220 -12.43 -9.88 -7.07
C LEU A 220 -11.76 -10.84 -8.06
N ASN A 221 -12.39 -11.11 -9.20
CA ASN A 221 -11.83 -11.98 -10.24
C ASN A 221 -10.53 -11.41 -10.82
N ALA A 222 -10.49 -10.09 -11.11
CA ALA A 222 -9.31 -9.43 -11.63
C ALA A 222 -8.13 -9.48 -10.62
N ILE A 223 -8.39 -9.20 -9.33
CA ILE A 223 -7.38 -9.25 -8.27
C ILE A 223 -6.85 -10.67 -8.07
N LYS A 224 -7.75 -11.67 -8.07
CA LYS A 224 -7.33 -13.08 -7.95
C LYS A 224 -6.51 -13.53 -9.15
N LEU A 225 -6.89 -13.14 -10.37
CA LEU A 225 -6.14 -13.48 -11.58
C LEU A 225 -4.74 -12.83 -11.57
N GLU A 226 -4.64 -11.57 -11.13
CA GLU A 226 -3.33 -10.93 -10.94
C GLU A 226 -2.45 -11.72 -9.96
N THR A 227 -3.01 -12.16 -8.83
CA THR A 227 -2.29 -12.96 -7.84
C THR A 227 -1.83 -14.32 -8.42
N ILE A 228 -2.68 -14.98 -9.20
CA ILE A 228 -2.34 -16.26 -9.85
C ILE A 228 -1.21 -16.05 -10.86
N ASN A 229 -1.30 -14.99 -11.68
CA ASN A 229 -0.26 -14.66 -12.66
C ASN A 229 1.08 -14.33 -11.98
N ASP A 230 1.06 -13.53 -10.92
CA ASP A 230 2.25 -13.18 -10.13
C ASP A 230 2.90 -14.44 -9.53
N CYS A 231 2.08 -15.32 -8.96
CA CYS A 231 2.51 -16.62 -8.43
C CYS A 231 3.21 -17.47 -9.50
N GLN A 232 2.61 -17.60 -10.69
CA GLN A 232 3.17 -18.38 -11.79
C GLN A 232 4.46 -17.78 -12.35
N LEU A 233 4.50 -16.46 -12.54
CA LEU A 233 5.66 -15.74 -13.06
C LEU A 233 6.87 -15.86 -12.13
N ARG A 234 6.65 -15.90 -10.82
CA ARG A 234 7.69 -16.03 -9.80
C ARG A 234 8.07 -17.47 -9.48
N GLY A 235 7.31 -18.44 -9.96
CA GLY A 235 7.56 -19.86 -9.68
C GLY A 235 7.11 -20.32 -8.31
N TYR A 236 6.18 -19.63 -7.65
CA TYR A 236 5.59 -20.13 -6.40
C TYR A 236 4.68 -21.33 -6.68
N GLU A 237 4.74 -22.34 -5.82
CA GLU A 237 3.88 -23.53 -5.92
C GLU A 237 2.39 -23.21 -5.70
N SER A 238 2.10 -22.18 -4.90
CA SER A 238 0.72 -21.77 -4.64
C SER A 238 0.62 -20.27 -4.29
N PRO A 239 -0.54 -19.64 -4.53
CA PRO A 239 -0.79 -18.27 -4.08
C PRO A 239 -0.65 -18.07 -2.56
N ALA A 240 -0.88 -19.11 -1.75
CA ALA A 240 -0.71 -19.05 -0.30
C ALA A 240 0.76 -18.82 0.09
N LEU A 241 1.70 -19.48 -0.59
CA LEU A 241 3.13 -19.26 -0.36
C LEU A 241 3.55 -17.83 -0.75
N LEU A 242 3.06 -17.31 -1.88
CA LEU A 242 3.29 -15.92 -2.27
C LEU A 242 2.83 -14.92 -1.19
N TYR A 243 1.68 -15.15 -0.55
CA TYR A 243 1.16 -14.28 0.50
C TYR A 243 1.92 -14.42 1.82
N ASN A 244 2.42 -15.59 2.15
CA ASN A 244 3.16 -15.82 3.40
C ASN A 244 4.58 -15.25 3.36
N GLN A 245 5.11 -14.92 2.18
CA GLN A 245 6.43 -14.32 2.00
C GLN A 245 6.39 -12.80 1.71
N LYS A 246 5.20 -12.22 1.69
CA LYS A 246 4.98 -10.76 1.58
C LYS A 246 4.73 -10.16 2.96
#